data_0759a217d733f5e94179032f004d5825
#
_entry.id   0759a217d733f5e94179032f004d5825
#
_cell.length_a   1.000
_cell.length_b   1.000
_cell.length_c   1.000
_cell.angle_alpha   90.00
_cell.angle_beta   90.00
_cell.angle_gamma   90.00
#
_symmetry.space_group_name_H-M   'P 1'
#
loop_
_entity.id
_entity.type
_entity.pdbx_description
1 polymer ?
#
loop_
_entity_poly.entity_id
_entity_poly.type
_entity_poly.pdbx_seq_one_letter_code
_entity_poly.pdbx_strand_id
1 'polypeptide(L)'
;RNLSLVPLTGIPGRLLANWLKLCDMNIINGLIEKGFVQTVDGRTVTLHPMVQEVAMDETRPSVQKCRTLLDSIHEICLLHGYDISYYRQLFQMVESVIERIENDDMPYYLRFLEDTFPYMDKYHDLQGMKLVLNELSALKKLCRVIQEYNSDKTMDYASVQEAMDGICLTIGDIQQATTHFKKAMAIYEVLFESEPDVIEAKKQELLETYTQSGVYLGKKLLSK
;
A
#
# COMPACT_ATOMS: atom_id res chain seq x y z
N ARG A 1 -16.55 4.05 -9.49
CA ARG A 1 -15.14 3.64 -9.41
C ARG A 1 -14.66 3.49 -7.96
N ASN A 2 -14.37 4.57 -7.21
CA ASN A 2 -13.95 4.46 -5.81
C ASN A 2 -14.94 3.69 -4.92
N LEU A 3 -16.23 3.77 -5.21
CA LEU A 3 -17.26 3.03 -4.46
C LEU A 3 -17.18 1.52 -4.68
N SER A 4 -16.66 1.05 -5.82
CA SER A 4 -16.47 -0.40 -6.03
C SER A 4 -15.40 -1.01 -5.12
N LEU A 5 -14.55 -0.18 -4.52
CA LEU A 5 -13.56 -0.58 -3.51
C LEU A 5 -14.12 -0.58 -2.08
N VAL A 6 -15.35 -0.09 -1.84
CA VAL A 6 -15.96 -0.10 -0.50
C VAL A 6 -16.19 -1.55 -0.07
N PRO A 7 -15.76 -1.94 1.15
CA PRO A 7 -15.98 -3.30 1.64
C PRO A 7 -17.48 -3.62 1.76
N LEU A 8 -17.85 -4.89 1.59
CA LEU A 8 -19.25 -5.34 1.69
C LEU A 8 -19.86 -5.09 3.09
N THR A 9 -19.04 -5.01 4.12
CA THR A 9 -19.44 -4.60 5.47
C THR A 9 -19.91 -3.16 5.55
N GLY A 10 -19.57 -2.36 4.53
CA GLY A 10 -19.89 -0.95 4.42
C GLY A 10 -18.98 -0.02 5.20
N ILE A 11 -19.06 1.25 4.86
CA ILE A 11 -18.30 2.34 5.51
C ILE A 11 -19.31 3.45 5.89
N PRO A 12 -19.17 4.13 7.06
CA PRO A 12 -19.98 5.29 7.38
C PRO A 12 -19.93 6.33 6.25
N GLY A 13 -21.09 6.75 5.74
CA GLY A 13 -21.18 7.58 4.54
C GLY A 13 -20.41 8.90 4.65
N ARG A 14 -20.42 9.55 5.83
CA ARG A 14 -19.65 10.78 6.08
C ARG A 14 -18.14 10.53 6.04
N LEU A 15 -17.68 9.38 6.58
CA LEU A 15 -16.29 9.01 6.56
C LEU A 15 -15.83 8.77 5.11
N LEU A 16 -16.63 8.04 4.34
CA LEU A 16 -16.37 7.82 2.91
C LEU A 16 -16.36 9.13 2.12
N ALA A 17 -17.29 10.06 2.38
CA ALA A 17 -17.29 11.37 1.75
C ALA A 17 -16.01 12.15 2.05
N ASN A 18 -15.51 12.11 3.28
CA ASN A 18 -14.23 12.73 3.67
C ASN A 18 -13.05 12.10 2.93
N TRP A 19 -12.97 10.77 2.87
CA TRP A 19 -11.89 10.08 2.15
C TRP A 19 -11.90 10.36 0.63
N LEU A 20 -13.08 10.57 0.07
CA LEU A 20 -13.24 10.96 -1.33
C LEU A 20 -13.12 12.47 -1.57
N LYS A 21 -12.87 13.26 -0.50
CA LYS A 21 -12.78 14.72 -0.53
C LYS A 21 -14.01 15.37 -1.20
N LEU A 22 -15.20 14.81 -0.94
CA LEU A 22 -16.47 15.36 -1.41
C LEU A 22 -16.87 16.58 -0.55
N CYS A 23 -17.40 17.63 -1.20
CA CYS A 23 -17.85 18.83 -0.50
C CYS A 23 -19.04 18.56 0.44
N ASP A 24 -19.89 17.60 0.08
CA ASP A 24 -21.09 17.22 0.83
C ASP A 24 -21.51 15.78 0.55
N MET A 25 -22.65 15.38 1.12
CA MET A 25 -23.23 14.04 0.96
C MET A 25 -24.14 13.90 -0.28
N ASN A 26 -24.35 14.95 -1.07
CA ASN A 26 -25.36 14.93 -2.14
C ASN A 26 -25.07 13.85 -3.19
N ILE A 27 -23.79 13.65 -3.52
CA ILE A 27 -23.38 12.59 -4.47
C ILE A 27 -23.76 11.20 -3.93
N ILE A 28 -23.44 10.92 -2.67
CA ILE A 28 -23.73 9.64 -2.04
C ILE A 28 -25.25 9.45 -1.90
N ASN A 29 -25.97 10.48 -1.45
CA ASN A 29 -27.43 10.45 -1.32
C ASN A 29 -28.10 10.22 -2.67
N GLY A 30 -27.66 10.88 -3.73
CA GLY A 30 -28.19 10.66 -5.08
C GLY A 30 -27.95 9.25 -5.60
N LEU A 31 -26.88 8.57 -5.19
CA LEU A 31 -26.64 7.16 -5.52
C LEU A 31 -27.52 6.22 -4.69
N ILE A 32 -27.82 6.58 -3.44
CA ILE A 32 -28.78 5.86 -2.60
C ILE A 32 -30.19 5.97 -3.18
N GLU A 33 -30.63 7.16 -3.55
CA GLU A 33 -31.95 7.40 -4.17
C GLU A 33 -32.12 6.62 -5.49
N LYS A 34 -31.06 6.47 -6.25
CA LYS A 34 -31.04 5.68 -7.49
C LYS A 34 -30.89 4.16 -7.26
N GLY A 35 -30.75 3.72 -6.02
CA GLY A 35 -30.61 2.32 -5.67
C GLY A 35 -29.24 1.67 -5.97
N PHE A 36 -28.22 2.44 -6.34
CA PHE A 36 -26.86 1.93 -6.56
C PHE A 36 -26.12 1.68 -5.26
N VAL A 37 -26.39 2.49 -4.25
CA VAL A 37 -25.80 2.39 -2.92
C VAL A 37 -26.89 2.06 -1.93
N GLN A 38 -26.63 1.13 -1.04
CA GLN A 38 -27.53 0.73 0.04
C GLN A 38 -27.06 1.35 1.36
N THR A 39 -27.99 1.61 2.25
CA THR A 39 -27.69 2.01 3.62
C THR A 39 -28.00 0.87 4.57
N VAL A 40 -27.04 0.52 5.40
CA VAL A 40 -27.21 -0.31 6.58
C VAL A 40 -27.31 0.63 7.78
N ASP A 41 -28.30 0.49 8.65
CA ASP A 41 -28.49 1.34 9.85
C ASP A 41 -28.68 2.86 9.58
N GLY A 42 -28.97 3.26 8.34
CA GLY A 42 -29.16 4.67 7.94
C GLY A 42 -27.88 5.52 7.96
N ARG A 43 -26.71 4.95 8.23
CA ARG A 43 -25.42 5.68 8.31
C ARG A 43 -24.31 5.04 7.50
N THR A 44 -24.27 3.72 7.49
CA THR A 44 -23.27 2.92 6.80
C THR A 44 -23.72 2.69 5.36
N VAL A 45 -22.85 2.95 4.40
CA VAL A 45 -23.12 2.80 2.97
C VAL A 45 -22.30 1.64 2.41
N THR A 46 -22.92 0.86 1.53
CA THR A 46 -22.28 -0.24 0.79
C THR A 46 -22.91 -0.36 -0.59
N LEU A 47 -22.25 -1.04 -1.51
CA LEU A 47 -22.86 -1.44 -2.77
C LEU A 47 -23.49 -2.84 -2.64
N HIS A 48 -24.58 -3.06 -3.37
CA HIS A 48 -25.04 -4.41 -3.58
C HIS A 48 -23.94 -5.23 -4.30
N PRO A 49 -23.65 -6.48 -3.91
CA PRO A 49 -22.54 -7.26 -4.49
C PRO A 49 -22.53 -7.28 -6.02
N MET A 50 -23.70 -7.52 -6.66
CA MET A 50 -23.78 -7.50 -8.13
C MET A 50 -23.48 -6.12 -8.73
N VAL A 51 -23.89 -5.03 -8.07
CA VAL A 51 -23.58 -3.67 -8.53
C VAL A 51 -22.07 -3.42 -8.37
N GLN A 52 -21.47 -3.95 -7.33
CA GLN A 52 -20.04 -3.85 -7.10
C GLN A 52 -19.24 -4.58 -8.20
N GLU A 53 -19.60 -5.81 -8.55
CA GLU A 53 -18.96 -6.57 -9.63
C GLU A 53 -19.06 -5.82 -10.97
N VAL A 54 -20.24 -5.39 -11.37
CA VAL A 54 -20.43 -4.60 -12.59
C VAL A 54 -19.62 -3.31 -12.55
N ALA A 55 -19.59 -2.61 -11.41
CA ALA A 55 -18.81 -1.40 -11.27
C ALA A 55 -17.29 -1.66 -11.32
N MET A 56 -16.83 -2.80 -10.83
CA MET A 56 -15.42 -3.24 -10.97
C MET A 56 -15.06 -3.47 -12.43
N ASP A 57 -15.85 -4.25 -13.15
CA ASP A 57 -15.60 -4.59 -14.55
C ASP A 57 -15.63 -3.35 -15.46
N GLU A 58 -16.62 -2.48 -15.28
CA GLU A 58 -16.80 -1.28 -16.12
C GLU A 58 -15.79 -0.18 -15.80
N THR A 59 -15.40 -0.02 -14.54
CA THR A 59 -14.56 1.11 -14.15
C THR A 59 -13.08 0.78 -13.97
N ARG A 60 -12.76 -0.51 -13.79
CA ARG A 60 -11.41 -1.02 -13.54
C ARG A 60 -10.62 -0.09 -12.64
N PRO A 61 -10.93 -0.09 -11.33
CA PRO A 61 -10.26 0.79 -10.38
C PRO A 61 -8.78 0.47 -10.34
N SER A 62 -7.96 1.50 -10.52
CA SER A 62 -6.51 1.37 -10.46
C SER A 62 -5.89 2.38 -9.51
N VAL A 63 -4.63 2.19 -9.16
CA VAL A 63 -3.90 3.08 -8.25
C VAL A 63 -3.97 4.53 -8.72
N GLN A 64 -3.70 4.80 -10.01
CA GLN A 64 -3.79 6.15 -10.55
C GLN A 64 -5.22 6.70 -10.55
N LYS A 65 -6.19 5.88 -10.95
CA LYS A 65 -7.59 6.31 -11.02
C LYS A 65 -8.23 6.53 -9.65
N CYS A 66 -7.76 5.86 -8.61
CA CYS A 66 -8.29 5.95 -7.24
C CYS A 66 -7.39 6.77 -6.30
N ARG A 67 -6.45 7.54 -6.86
CA ARG A 67 -5.42 8.30 -6.13
C ARG A 67 -6.00 9.09 -4.95
N THR A 68 -7.09 9.84 -5.15
CA THR A 68 -7.70 10.65 -4.09
C THR A 68 -8.09 9.83 -2.85
N LEU A 69 -8.61 8.61 -3.04
CA LEU A 69 -8.93 7.71 -1.94
C LEU A 69 -7.67 7.22 -1.24
N LEU A 70 -6.69 6.77 -2.02
CA LEU A 70 -5.43 6.26 -1.50
C LEU A 70 -4.63 7.34 -0.76
N ASP A 71 -4.55 8.56 -1.31
CA ASP A 71 -3.91 9.70 -0.66
C ASP A 71 -4.58 10.04 0.66
N SER A 72 -5.92 9.98 0.73
CA SER A 72 -6.64 10.24 1.97
C SER A 72 -6.37 9.19 3.04
N ILE A 73 -6.28 7.91 2.67
CA ILE A 73 -5.90 6.81 3.57
C ILE A 73 -4.47 7.02 4.05
N HIS A 74 -3.56 7.30 3.13
CA HIS A 74 -2.15 7.56 3.41
C HIS A 74 -1.96 8.76 4.36
N GLU A 75 -2.62 9.88 4.07
CA GLU A 75 -2.62 11.08 4.90
C GLU A 75 -3.10 10.79 6.32
N ILE A 76 -4.14 9.98 6.50
CA ILE A 76 -4.63 9.57 7.82
C ILE A 76 -3.55 8.79 8.58
N CYS A 77 -2.92 7.83 7.94
CA CYS A 77 -1.84 7.06 8.55
C CYS A 77 -0.66 7.96 8.97
N LEU A 78 -0.27 8.92 8.15
CA LEU A 78 0.87 9.80 8.45
C LEU A 78 0.56 10.88 9.49
N LEU A 79 -0.61 11.54 9.41
CA LEU A 79 -0.92 12.73 10.22
C LEU A 79 -1.53 12.41 11.57
N HIS A 80 -2.40 11.40 11.65
CA HIS A 80 -3.10 11.08 12.90
C HIS A 80 -2.30 10.16 13.81
N GLY A 81 -1.12 9.76 13.41
CA GLY A 81 -0.21 8.94 14.20
C GLY A 81 -0.93 7.72 14.75
N TYR A 82 -0.93 7.58 16.07
CA TYR A 82 -1.39 6.38 16.73
C TYR A 82 -2.80 6.45 17.31
N ASP A 83 -3.60 7.47 17.05
CA ASP A 83 -4.95 7.60 17.61
C ASP A 83 -5.99 7.72 16.49
N ILE A 84 -6.29 6.59 15.87
CA ILE A 84 -7.30 6.49 14.82
C ILE A 84 -8.56 5.85 15.43
N SER A 85 -9.55 6.67 15.76
CA SER A 85 -10.81 6.20 16.37
C SER A 85 -11.63 5.27 15.49
N TYR A 86 -11.41 5.28 14.18
CA TYR A 86 -12.10 4.46 13.17
C TYR A 86 -11.16 3.49 12.44
N TYR A 87 -10.12 3.01 13.13
CA TYR A 87 -9.09 2.14 12.54
C TYR A 87 -9.68 0.88 11.86
N ARG A 88 -10.75 0.30 12.39
CA ARG A 88 -11.39 -0.88 11.81
C ARG A 88 -11.94 -0.60 10.41
N GLN A 89 -12.66 0.52 10.25
CA GLN A 89 -13.19 0.93 8.95
C GLN A 89 -12.07 1.28 7.97
N LEU A 90 -11.01 1.91 8.46
CA LEU A 90 -9.82 2.24 7.68
C LEU A 90 -9.17 0.96 7.14
N PHE A 91 -8.90 -0.03 8.00
CA PHE A 91 -8.23 -1.26 7.57
C PHE A 91 -9.13 -2.15 6.70
N GLN A 92 -10.42 -2.24 6.98
CA GLN A 92 -11.35 -2.90 6.06
C GLN A 92 -11.35 -2.27 4.66
N MET A 93 -11.20 -0.95 4.56
CA MET A 93 -11.02 -0.27 3.29
C MET A 93 -9.67 -0.60 2.64
N VAL A 94 -8.58 -0.59 3.41
CA VAL A 94 -7.24 -0.96 2.91
C VAL A 94 -7.22 -2.40 2.40
N GLU A 95 -7.77 -3.35 3.16
CA GLU A 95 -7.91 -4.74 2.74
C GLU A 95 -8.67 -4.85 1.41
N SER A 96 -9.83 -4.17 1.31
CA SER A 96 -10.66 -4.15 0.11
C SER A 96 -9.95 -3.49 -1.09
N VAL A 97 -9.12 -2.48 -0.84
CA VAL A 97 -8.26 -1.87 -1.86
C VAL A 97 -7.22 -2.88 -2.36
N ILE A 98 -6.46 -3.51 -1.45
CA ILE A 98 -5.42 -4.48 -1.81
C ILE A 98 -5.99 -5.64 -2.65
N GLU A 99 -7.18 -6.13 -2.29
CA GLU A 99 -7.82 -7.26 -2.98
C GLU A 99 -8.34 -6.92 -4.39
N ARG A 100 -8.62 -5.64 -4.68
CA ARG A 100 -9.43 -5.27 -5.85
C ARG A 100 -8.82 -4.24 -6.78
N ILE A 101 -7.75 -3.57 -6.37
CA ILE A 101 -7.17 -2.48 -7.16
C ILE A 101 -6.20 -3.03 -8.21
N GLU A 102 -6.26 -2.49 -9.44
CA GLU A 102 -5.23 -2.75 -10.44
C GLU A 102 -4.00 -1.88 -10.15
N ASN A 103 -2.83 -2.49 -10.09
CA ASN A 103 -1.58 -1.77 -9.87
C ASN A 103 -1.03 -1.25 -11.21
N ASP A 104 -1.32 0.01 -11.51
CA ASP A 104 -0.81 0.76 -12.66
C ASP A 104 0.22 1.85 -12.28
N ASP A 105 0.66 1.86 -11.00
CA ASP A 105 1.70 2.76 -10.47
C ASP A 105 2.44 2.05 -9.32
N MET A 106 3.39 1.22 -9.69
CA MET A 106 4.14 0.37 -8.76
C MET A 106 4.82 1.16 -7.63
N PRO A 107 5.58 2.25 -7.89
CA PRO A 107 6.27 2.98 -6.82
C PRO A 107 5.32 3.55 -5.77
N TYR A 108 4.18 4.08 -6.21
CA TYR A 108 3.19 4.60 -5.29
C TYR A 108 2.51 3.48 -4.49
N TYR A 109 2.16 2.38 -5.17
CA TYR A 109 1.49 1.26 -4.52
C TYR A 109 2.35 0.61 -3.43
N LEU A 110 3.64 0.44 -3.71
CA LEU A 110 4.58 -0.07 -2.71
C LEU A 110 4.66 0.85 -1.48
N ARG A 111 4.78 2.17 -1.69
CA ARG A 111 4.76 3.15 -0.60
C ARG A 111 3.44 3.07 0.20
N PHE A 112 2.31 2.96 -0.48
CA PHE A 112 1.01 2.80 0.19
C PHE A 112 0.98 1.56 1.09
N LEU A 113 1.51 0.42 0.64
CA LEU A 113 1.60 -0.80 1.43
C LEU A 113 2.53 -0.64 2.63
N GLU A 114 3.71 -0.05 2.43
CA GLU A 114 4.68 0.23 3.51
C GLU A 114 4.12 1.13 4.58
N ASP A 115 3.49 2.24 4.20
CA ASP A 115 3.01 3.26 5.13
C ASP A 115 1.76 2.82 5.90
N THR A 116 0.96 1.90 5.35
CA THR A 116 -0.21 1.35 6.06
C THR A 116 0.15 0.19 7.01
N PHE A 117 1.20 -0.56 6.72
CA PHE A 117 1.58 -1.76 7.47
C PHE A 117 1.89 -1.52 8.97
N PRO A 118 2.65 -0.50 9.39
CA PRO A 118 2.95 -0.25 10.80
C PRO A 118 1.70 -0.01 11.65
N TYR A 119 0.64 0.54 11.05
CA TYR A 119 -0.63 0.77 11.73
C TYR A 119 -1.44 -0.52 11.85
N MET A 120 -1.44 -1.37 10.83
CA MET A 120 -2.02 -2.71 10.90
C MET A 120 -1.38 -3.53 12.01
N ASP A 121 -0.06 -3.53 12.11
CA ASP A 121 0.69 -4.21 13.18
C ASP A 121 0.29 -3.67 14.56
N LYS A 122 0.29 -2.35 14.72
CA LYS A 122 -0.08 -1.70 15.96
C LYS A 122 -1.49 -2.03 16.45
N TYR A 123 -2.46 -2.05 15.55
CA TYR A 123 -3.86 -2.36 15.87
C TYR A 123 -4.18 -3.86 15.78
N HIS A 124 -3.16 -4.69 15.57
CA HIS A 124 -3.28 -6.15 15.45
C HIS A 124 -4.23 -6.59 14.33
N ASP A 125 -4.19 -5.90 13.21
CA ASP A 125 -4.92 -6.27 11.99
C ASP A 125 -4.17 -7.39 11.25
N LEU A 126 -4.27 -8.59 11.77
CA LEU A 126 -3.56 -9.77 11.22
C LEU A 126 -3.99 -10.11 9.79
N GLN A 127 -5.24 -9.81 9.43
CA GLN A 127 -5.73 -10.07 8.07
C GLN A 127 -5.10 -9.09 7.07
N GLY A 128 -5.12 -7.79 7.37
CA GLY A 128 -4.49 -6.78 6.55
C GLY A 128 -2.99 -7.00 6.40
N MET A 129 -2.28 -7.29 7.48
CA MET A 129 -0.85 -7.63 7.45
C MET A 129 -0.55 -8.81 6.52
N LYS A 130 -1.36 -9.88 6.59
CA LYS A 130 -1.24 -11.04 5.72
C LYS A 130 -1.48 -10.70 4.25
N LEU A 131 -2.46 -9.86 3.94
CA LEU A 131 -2.74 -9.40 2.58
C LEU A 131 -1.56 -8.61 2.01
N VAL A 132 -1.01 -7.66 2.77
CA VAL A 132 0.19 -6.90 2.35
C VAL A 132 1.35 -7.83 2.04
N LEU A 133 1.67 -8.77 2.92
CA LEU A 133 2.78 -9.71 2.71
C LEU A 133 2.56 -10.62 1.50
N ASN A 134 1.33 -11.09 1.27
CA ASN A 134 0.99 -11.89 0.10
C ASN A 134 1.14 -11.07 -1.19
N GLU A 135 0.68 -9.83 -1.20
CA GLU A 135 0.78 -8.93 -2.35
C GLU A 135 2.24 -8.65 -2.70
N LEU A 136 3.07 -8.29 -1.74
CA LEU A 136 4.51 -8.09 -1.97
C LEU A 136 5.20 -9.36 -2.50
N SER A 137 4.79 -10.52 -2.01
CA SER A 137 5.31 -11.80 -2.51
C SER A 137 4.90 -12.07 -3.95
N ALA A 138 3.68 -11.69 -4.35
CA ALA A 138 3.19 -11.80 -5.73
C ALA A 138 3.93 -10.83 -6.66
N LEU A 139 4.06 -9.56 -6.25
CA LEU A 139 4.81 -8.54 -6.98
C LEU A 139 6.28 -8.94 -7.18
N LYS A 140 6.93 -9.47 -6.15
CA LYS A 140 8.29 -9.98 -6.24
C LYS A 140 8.43 -11.10 -7.27
N LYS A 141 7.47 -12.05 -7.31
CA LYS A 141 7.48 -13.12 -8.31
C LYS A 141 7.29 -12.56 -9.72
N LEU A 142 6.37 -11.60 -9.89
CA LEU A 142 6.13 -10.95 -11.18
C LEU A 142 7.38 -10.22 -11.68
N CYS A 143 8.01 -9.41 -10.85
CA CYS A 143 9.25 -8.71 -11.21
C CYS A 143 10.38 -9.68 -11.57
N ARG A 144 10.49 -10.79 -10.85
CA ARG A 144 11.47 -11.83 -11.16
C ARG A 144 11.22 -12.47 -12.54
N VAL A 145 9.97 -12.78 -12.87
CA VAL A 145 9.61 -13.33 -14.19
C VAL A 145 9.94 -12.32 -15.31
N ILE A 146 9.62 -11.04 -15.12
CA ILE A 146 9.96 -9.98 -16.07
C ILE A 146 11.48 -9.88 -16.26
N GLN A 147 12.24 -9.93 -15.18
CA GLN A 147 13.70 -9.90 -15.21
C GLN A 147 14.29 -11.11 -15.93
N GLU A 148 13.76 -12.33 -15.70
CA GLU A 148 14.21 -13.54 -16.37
C GLU A 148 13.94 -13.48 -17.88
N TYR A 149 12.81 -12.85 -18.31
CA TYR A 149 12.46 -12.69 -19.72
C TYR A 149 13.28 -11.61 -20.44
N ASN A 150 13.55 -10.49 -19.77
CA ASN A 150 14.20 -9.31 -20.36
C ASN A 150 15.71 -9.26 -20.12
N SER A 151 16.28 -10.20 -19.36
CA SER A 151 17.71 -10.25 -18.95
C SER A 151 18.19 -9.01 -18.18
N ASP A 152 17.31 -8.06 -17.84
CA ASP A 152 17.67 -6.80 -17.21
C ASP A 152 17.16 -6.73 -15.77
N LYS A 153 18.02 -6.21 -14.87
CA LYS A 153 17.63 -5.85 -13.52
C LYS A 153 16.77 -4.59 -13.61
N THR A 154 15.57 -4.65 -13.02
CA THR A 154 14.61 -3.56 -13.13
C THR A 154 14.51 -2.75 -11.84
N MET A 155 14.22 -1.47 -11.99
CA MET A 155 13.93 -0.56 -10.88
C MET A 155 12.78 -1.09 -10.01
N ASP A 156 11.73 -1.63 -10.63
CA ASP A 156 10.58 -2.20 -9.91
C ASP A 156 10.97 -3.34 -8.97
N TYR A 157 11.91 -4.20 -9.40
CA TYR A 157 12.39 -5.28 -8.54
C TYR A 157 13.20 -4.77 -7.35
N ALA A 158 14.01 -3.72 -7.55
CA ALA A 158 14.71 -3.05 -6.45
C ALA A 158 13.72 -2.45 -5.46
N SER A 159 12.70 -1.72 -5.94
CA SER A 159 11.66 -1.10 -5.11
C SER A 159 10.86 -2.14 -4.31
N VAL A 160 10.54 -3.29 -4.89
CA VAL A 160 9.89 -4.39 -4.14
C VAL A 160 10.80 -4.94 -3.04
N GLN A 161 12.12 -5.03 -3.27
CA GLN A 161 13.06 -5.46 -2.23
C GLN A 161 13.16 -4.42 -1.10
N GLU A 162 13.14 -3.10 -1.42
CA GLU A 162 13.10 -2.02 -0.41
C GLU A 162 11.83 -2.13 0.45
N ALA A 163 10.65 -2.26 -0.16
CA ALA A 163 9.39 -2.39 0.57
C ALA A 163 9.38 -3.62 1.50
N MET A 164 9.94 -4.74 1.04
CA MET A 164 10.07 -5.94 1.88
C MET A 164 11.08 -5.74 3.02
N ASP A 165 12.16 -4.97 2.81
CA ASP A 165 13.11 -4.60 3.85
C ASP A 165 12.42 -3.79 4.96
N GLY A 166 11.73 -2.71 4.61
CA GLY A 166 10.99 -1.85 5.55
C GLY A 166 9.96 -2.61 6.38
N ILE A 167 9.17 -3.50 5.74
CA ILE A 167 8.19 -4.33 6.44
C ILE A 167 8.87 -5.34 7.37
N CYS A 168 9.94 -6.00 6.94
CA CYS A 168 10.69 -6.91 7.80
C CYS A 168 11.28 -6.19 9.03
N LEU A 169 11.73 -4.93 8.89
CA LEU A 169 12.15 -4.11 10.02
C LEU A 169 11.01 -3.82 10.98
N THR A 170 9.82 -3.50 10.45
CA THR A 170 8.63 -3.24 11.28
C THR A 170 8.25 -4.43 12.15
N ILE A 171 8.29 -5.66 11.60
CA ILE A 171 8.00 -6.88 12.36
C ILE A 171 9.19 -7.41 13.17
N GLY A 172 10.35 -6.74 13.12
CA GLY A 172 11.55 -7.12 13.87
C GLY A 172 12.37 -8.27 13.26
N ASP A 173 12.08 -8.71 12.03
CA ASP A 173 12.87 -9.72 11.31
C ASP A 173 14.08 -9.11 10.62
N ILE A 174 15.08 -8.72 11.43
CA ILE A 174 16.31 -8.05 10.96
C ILE A 174 17.09 -8.90 9.95
N GLN A 175 17.03 -10.23 10.06
CA GLN A 175 17.75 -11.13 9.15
C GLN A 175 17.15 -11.08 7.73
N GLN A 176 15.84 -11.14 7.62
CA GLN A 176 15.15 -11.01 6.34
C GLN A 176 15.31 -9.58 5.78
N ALA A 177 15.15 -8.55 6.60
CA ALA A 177 15.37 -7.17 6.23
C ALA A 177 16.76 -7.00 5.58
N THR A 178 17.83 -7.38 6.28
CA THR A 178 19.21 -7.31 5.73
C THR A 178 19.35 -8.07 4.41
N THR A 179 18.65 -9.16 4.22
CA THR A 179 18.68 -9.94 2.97
C THR A 179 18.05 -9.15 1.82
N HIS A 180 16.93 -8.49 2.07
CA HIS A 180 16.23 -7.64 1.10
C HIS A 180 17.04 -6.38 0.78
N PHE A 181 17.59 -5.70 1.80
CA PHE A 181 18.51 -4.58 1.64
C PHE A 181 19.66 -4.91 0.66
N LYS A 182 20.39 -6.01 0.89
CA LYS A 182 21.49 -6.41 0.03
C LYS A 182 21.07 -6.68 -1.40
N LYS A 183 19.87 -7.24 -1.60
CA LYS A 183 19.33 -7.49 -2.95
C LYS A 183 18.98 -6.18 -3.66
N ALA A 184 18.34 -5.23 -2.97
CA ALA A 184 18.05 -3.91 -3.53
C ALA A 184 19.34 -3.20 -3.95
N MET A 185 20.33 -3.13 -3.05
CA MET A 185 21.62 -2.51 -3.33
C MET A 185 22.36 -3.14 -4.51
N ALA A 186 22.39 -4.48 -4.60
CA ALA A 186 23.02 -5.17 -5.71
C ALA A 186 22.35 -4.89 -7.07
N ILE A 187 21.07 -4.52 -7.07
CA ILE A 187 20.35 -4.10 -8.28
C ILE A 187 20.72 -2.66 -8.61
N TYR A 188 20.70 -1.74 -7.62
CA TYR A 188 21.08 -0.35 -7.82
C TYR A 188 22.51 -0.19 -8.31
N GLU A 189 23.48 -0.95 -7.78
CA GLU A 189 24.86 -0.96 -8.24
C GLU A 189 24.99 -1.31 -9.73
N VAL A 190 24.09 -2.13 -10.27
CA VAL A 190 24.09 -2.45 -11.70
C VAL A 190 23.34 -1.41 -12.52
N LEU A 191 22.17 -0.93 -12.03
CA LEU A 191 21.35 0.05 -12.75
C LEU A 191 22.04 1.43 -12.85
N PHE A 192 22.79 1.81 -11.83
CA PHE A 192 23.44 3.12 -11.70
C PHE A 192 24.98 3.02 -11.71
N GLU A 193 25.56 2.01 -12.40
CA GLU A 193 27.02 1.78 -12.45
C GLU A 193 27.81 3.04 -12.80
N SER A 194 27.27 3.92 -13.65
CA SER A 194 27.89 5.19 -14.04
C SER A 194 27.55 6.37 -13.12
N GLU A 195 26.74 6.18 -12.09
CA GLU A 195 26.19 7.23 -11.22
C GLU A 195 26.42 6.91 -9.72
N PRO A 196 27.69 6.91 -9.25
CA PRO A 196 28.01 6.49 -7.88
C PRO A 196 27.32 7.32 -6.80
N ASP A 197 27.03 8.60 -7.07
CA ASP A 197 26.33 9.49 -6.15
C ASP A 197 24.87 9.03 -5.92
N VAL A 198 24.23 8.48 -6.95
CA VAL A 198 22.85 7.92 -6.85
C VAL A 198 22.86 6.66 -5.99
N ILE A 199 23.86 5.79 -6.17
CA ILE A 199 24.03 4.58 -5.37
C ILE A 199 24.22 4.94 -3.89
N GLU A 200 25.09 5.90 -3.59
CA GLU A 200 25.34 6.32 -2.20
C GLU A 200 24.10 6.99 -1.58
N ALA A 201 23.36 7.81 -2.34
CA ALA A 201 22.10 8.39 -1.88
C ALA A 201 21.06 7.32 -1.53
N LYS A 202 20.88 6.31 -2.38
CA LYS A 202 19.98 5.17 -2.12
C LYS A 202 20.41 4.34 -0.91
N LYS A 203 21.69 4.14 -0.74
CA LYS A 203 22.26 3.46 0.42
C LYS A 203 22.00 4.22 1.71
N GLN A 204 22.14 5.55 1.71
CA GLN A 204 21.85 6.39 2.86
C GLN A 204 20.36 6.37 3.21
N GLU A 205 19.46 6.49 2.23
CA GLU A 205 18.02 6.40 2.41
C GLU A 205 17.61 5.09 3.12
N LEU A 206 18.12 3.96 2.66
CA LEU A 206 17.85 2.64 3.27
C LEU A 206 18.45 2.53 4.69
N LEU A 207 19.64 3.08 4.93
CA LEU A 207 20.27 3.07 6.25
C LEU A 207 19.53 3.95 7.26
N GLU A 208 18.92 5.04 6.82
CA GLU A 208 18.07 5.89 7.67
C GLU A 208 16.85 5.12 8.17
N THR A 209 16.25 4.26 7.36
CA THR A 209 15.14 3.38 7.76
C THR A 209 15.55 2.45 8.90
N TYR A 210 16.74 1.86 8.85
CA TYR A 210 17.28 1.05 9.95
C TYR A 210 17.48 1.87 11.23
N THR A 211 18.02 3.07 11.10
CA THR A 211 18.26 3.95 12.25
C THR A 211 16.94 4.36 12.91
N GLN A 212 15.92 4.69 12.12
CA GLN A 212 14.57 5.03 12.62
C GLN A 212 13.90 3.85 13.32
N SER A 213 14.15 2.64 12.85
CA SER A 213 13.65 1.39 13.47
C SER A 213 14.43 0.99 14.72
N GLY A 214 15.41 1.79 15.16
CA GLY A 214 16.26 1.49 16.33
C GLY A 214 17.27 0.36 16.09
N VAL A 215 17.47 -0.06 14.85
CA VAL A 215 18.40 -1.11 14.48
C VAL A 215 19.73 -0.50 14.05
N TYR A 216 20.78 -0.68 14.85
CA TYR A 216 22.12 -0.29 14.48
C TYR A 216 22.82 -1.41 13.70
N LEU A 217 22.92 -1.24 12.39
CA LEU A 217 23.71 -2.12 11.56
C LEU A 217 25.20 -1.91 11.88
N GLY A 218 25.84 -2.92 12.42
CA GLY A 218 27.28 -2.86 12.71
C GLY A 218 28.09 -2.57 11.44
N LYS A 219 29.22 -1.86 11.57
CA LYS A 219 30.13 -1.45 10.47
C LYS A 219 30.50 -2.56 9.45
N LYS A 220 30.29 -3.81 9.80
CA LYS A 220 30.59 -4.99 8.96
C LYS A 220 29.62 -5.20 7.77
N LEU A 221 28.42 -4.59 7.79
CA LEU A 221 27.47 -4.63 6.69
C LEU A 221 27.67 -3.50 5.67
N LEU A 222 28.45 -2.48 6.06
CA LEU A 222 28.71 -1.28 5.27
C LEU A 222 30.03 -1.37 4.47
N SER A 223 30.84 -2.40 4.76
CA SER A 223 32.15 -2.59 4.09
C SER A 223 32.08 -3.86 3.24
N LYS A 224 31.50 -3.73 2.04
CA LYS A 224 31.90 -4.45 0.81
C LYS A 224 31.15 -3.89 -0.36
#